data_93683a31d1ccd401cd1f7f92d4b621ec
#
_entry.id   93683a31d1ccd401cd1f7f92d4b621ec
#
_cell.length_a   1.000
_cell.length_b   1.000
_cell.length_c   1.000
_cell.angle_alpha   90.00
_cell.angle_beta   90.00
_cell.angle_gamma   90.00
#
_symmetry.space_group_name_H-M   'P 1'
#
loop_
_entity.id
_entity.type
_entity.pdbx_description
1 polymer ?
#
loop_
_entity_poly.entity_id
_entity_poly.type
_entity_poly.pdbx_seq_one_letter_code
_entity_poly.pdbx_strand_id
1 'polypeptide(L)'
;MPEVIFNGPEGRLEGRYQAGKTPDAPLALILHPHPQMPNGNMNNRVSYTLFQTFAALGFSVLRFNFRGVGRSQGVYDAGVGELSDAAAALDWLQMQNKDAKTCWIAGYSFGAWIGMQLLMRRPEIAGFISVAPPANTKDFMFLAPCPASGLIIHGGADEQIPEASVCALADKLSGQRNVHIDYKLFAHANHEFDNHLRDMSLCVGEYVKAAQMKKHRKPKTKAAKKPAPKA
;
A
#
# COMPACT_ATOMS: atom_id res chain seq x y z
N MET A 1 -16.83 -12.16 2.69
CA MET A 1 -15.71 -11.86 1.76
C MET A 1 -15.30 -13.16 1.09
N PRO A 2 -15.43 -13.27 -0.24
CA PRO A 2 -15.08 -14.49 -0.94
C PRO A 2 -13.57 -14.73 -0.86
N GLU A 3 -13.22 -16.01 -0.71
CA GLU A 3 -11.87 -16.50 -0.92
C GLU A 3 -11.57 -16.46 -2.42
N VAL A 4 -10.36 -16.07 -2.76
CA VAL A 4 -9.86 -16.10 -4.14
C VAL A 4 -8.52 -16.82 -4.19
N ILE A 5 -8.32 -17.54 -5.27
CA ILE A 5 -7.05 -18.18 -5.62
C ILE A 5 -6.67 -17.65 -7.01
N PHE A 6 -5.46 -17.17 -7.13
CA PHE A 6 -4.94 -16.67 -8.40
C PHE A 6 -3.49 -17.13 -8.62
N ASN A 7 -3.03 -17.06 -9.86
CA ASN A 7 -1.68 -17.51 -10.19
C ASN A 7 -0.66 -16.43 -9.80
N GLY A 8 0.33 -16.83 -9.03
CA GLY A 8 1.56 -16.11 -8.77
C GLY A 8 2.74 -16.72 -9.53
N PRO A 9 3.94 -16.14 -9.42
CA PRO A 9 5.14 -16.61 -10.12
C PRO A 9 5.60 -18.01 -9.69
N GLU A 10 5.43 -18.38 -8.43
CA GLU A 10 5.82 -19.68 -7.85
C GLU A 10 4.62 -20.60 -7.60
N GLY A 11 3.50 -20.36 -8.26
CA GLY A 11 2.28 -21.12 -8.12
C GLY A 11 1.11 -20.31 -7.61
N ARG A 12 0.12 -20.98 -7.00
CA ARG A 12 -1.12 -20.34 -6.58
C ARG A 12 -0.93 -19.49 -5.34
N LEU A 13 -1.55 -18.33 -5.33
CA LEU A 13 -1.64 -17.41 -4.19
C LEU A 13 -3.07 -17.36 -3.66
N GLU A 14 -3.20 -17.41 -2.33
CA GLU A 14 -4.46 -17.33 -1.58
C GLU A 14 -4.75 -15.89 -1.22
N GLY A 15 -5.98 -15.43 -1.43
CA GLY A 15 -6.39 -14.08 -1.06
C GLY A 15 -7.84 -13.95 -0.59
N ARG A 16 -8.17 -12.75 -0.16
CA ARG A 16 -9.53 -12.32 0.16
C ARG A 16 -9.80 -11.03 -0.61
N TYR A 17 -10.82 -11.05 -1.44
CA TYR A 17 -11.22 -9.95 -2.26
C TYR A 17 -12.58 -9.41 -1.83
N GLN A 18 -12.74 -8.10 -1.88
CA GLN A 18 -14.01 -7.41 -1.75
C GLN A 18 -14.16 -6.41 -2.88
N ALA A 19 -15.20 -6.59 -3.68
CA ALA A 19 -15.54 -5.63 -4.73
C ALA A 19 -15.97 -4.28 -4.13
N GLY A 20 -15.60 -3.22 -4.82
CA GLY A 20 -16.04 -1.87 -4.49
C GLY A 20 -17.52 -1.64 -4.74
N LYS A 21 -17.99 -0.45 -4.38
CA LYS A 21 -19.41 -0.08 -4.48
C LYS A 21 -19.86 0.23 -5.91
N THR A 22 -18.93 0.57 -6.80
CA THR A 22 -19.20 0.93 -8.20
C THR A 22 -18.21 0.22 -9.12
N PRO A 23 -18.54 0.01 -10.41
CA PRO A 23 -17.63 -0.64 -11.36
C PRO A 23 -16.28 0.07 -11.51
N ASP A 24 -16.25 1.40 -11.37
CA ASP A 24 -15.06 2.24 -11.44
C ASP A 24 -14.42 2.52 -10.08
N ALA A 25 -14.80 1.76 -9.04
CA ALA A 25 -14.24 1.88 -7.70
C ALA A 25 -12.71 1.83 -7.72
N PRO A 26 -12.01 2.69 -6.97
CA PRO A 26 -10.57 2.64 -6.89
C PRO A 26 -10.10 1.33 -6.25
N LEU A 27 -8.87 0.92 -6.56
CA LEU A 27 -8.28 -0.33 -6.10
C LEU A 27 -7.40 -0.09 -4.87
N ALA A 28 -7.35 -1.06 -3.97
CA ALA A 28 -6.36 -1.11 -2.91
C ALA A 28 -5.80 -2.54 -2.75
N LEU A 29 -4.48 -2.67 -2.79
CA LEU A 29 -3.76 -3.90 -2.48
C LEU A 29 -3.16 -3.79 -1.09
N ILE A 30 -3.44 -4.78 -0.23
CA ILE A 30 -2.98 -4.80 1.16
C ILE A 30 -1.92 -5.89 1.33
N LEU A 31 -0.76 -5.50 1.85
CA LEU A 31 0.42 -6.35 2.01
C LEU A 31 0.70 -6.61 3.50
N HIS A 32 0.79 -7.90 3.86
CA HIS A 32 0.95 -8.33 5.25
C HIS A 32 2.41 -8.27 5.74
N PRO A 33 2.67 -8.36 7.06
CA PRO A 33 4.01 -8.31 7.62
C PRO A 33 4.84 -9.53 7.23
N HIS A 34 6.04 -9.64 7.83
CA HIS A 34 7.04 -10.65 7.48
C HIS A 34 6.47 -12.07 7.52
N PRO A 35 6.55 -12.84 6.40
CA PRO A 35 5.95 -14.17 6.27
C PRO A 35 6.35 -15.19 7.33
N GLN A 36 7.57 -15.12 7.82
CA GLN A 36 8.12 -16.09 8.79
C GLN A 36 7.92 -15.68 10.25
N MET A 37 7.29 -14.51 10.51
CA MET A 37 6.99 -14.08 11.89
C MET A 37 5.63 -14.63 12.35
N PRO A 38 5.41 -14.77 13.67
CA PRO A 38 4.08 -15.04 14.19
C PRO A 38 3.07 -14.03 13.63
N ASN A 39 1.89 -14.51 13.22
CA ASN A 39 0.87 -13.69 12.56
C ASN A 39 1.31 -13.01 11.24
N GLY A 40 2.40 -13.49 10.61
CA GLY A 40 2.91 -13.03 9.31
C GLY A 40 2.05 -13.51 8.14
N ASN A 41 0.79 -13.12 8.11
CA ASN A 41 -0.17 -13.52 7.07
C ASN A 41 -1.22 -12.42 6.83
N MET A 42 -2.05 -12.58 5.80
CA MET A 42 -3.08 -11.61 5.41
C MET A 42 -4.15 -11.34 6.48
N ASN A 43 -4.28 -12.19 7.51
CA ASN A 43 -5.21 -12.02 8.61
C ASN A 43 -4.60 -11.27 9.81
N ASN A 44 -3.33 -10.86 9.72
CA ASN A 44 -2.73 -9.98 10.72
C ASN A 44 -3.64 -8.78 11.01
N ARG A 45 -3.76 -8.41 12.28
CA ARG A 45 -4.74 -7.40 12.75
C ARG A 45 -4.57 -6.04 12.06
N VAL A 46 -3.33 -5.59 11.86
CA VAL A 46 -3.03 -4.32 11.15
C VAL A 46 -3.44 -4.42 9.68
N SER A 47 -3.02 -5.49 8.98
CA SER A 47 -3.37 -5.72 7.58
C SER A 47 -4.89 -5.86 7.38
N TYR A 48 -5.56 -6.56 8.29
CA TYR A 48 -7.00 -6.69 8.26
C TYR A 48 -7.71 -5.35 8.48
N THR A 49 -7.22 -4.54 9.42
CA THR A 49 -7.75 -3.19 9.67
C THR A 49 -7.58 -2.29 8.45
N LEU A 50 -6.42 -2.31 7.78
CA LEU A 50 -6.22 -1.58 6.52
C LEU A 50 -7.21 -2.03 5.45
N PHE A 51 -7.39 -3.35 5.28
CA PHE A 51 -8.37 -3.91 4.35
C PHE A 51 -9.79 -3.39 4.62
N GLN A 52 -10.24 -3.44 5.87
CA GLN A 52 -11.57 -2.96 6.27
C GLN A 52 -11.72 -1.46 6.04
N THR A 53 -10.68 -0.69 6.31
CA THR A 53 -10.68 0.77 6.11
C THR A 53 -10.91 1.11 4.64
N PHE A 54 -10.14 0.51 3.71
CA PHE A 54 -10.32 0.75 2.29
C PHE A 54 -11.67 0.24 1.76
N ALA A 55 -12.14 -0.91 2.24
CA ALA A 55 -13.45 -1.46 1.88
C ALA A 55 -14.60 -0.52 2.32
N ALA A 56 -14.52 0.04 3.53
CA ALA A 56 -15.49 1.02 4.04
C ALA A 56 -15.51 2.31 3.20
N LEU A 57 -14.36 2.69 2.64
CA LEU A 57 -14.24 3.82 1.70
C LEU A 57 -14.79 3.52 0.30
N GLY A 58 -15.22 2.28 0.02
CA GLY A 58 -15.83 1.89 -1.25
C GLY A 58 -14.84 1.39 -2.30
N PHE A 59 -13.59 1.12 -1.93
CA PHE A 59 -12.59 0.53 -2.82
C PHE A 59 -12.89 -0.93 -3.15
N SER A 60 -12.41 -1.39 -4.30
CA SER A 60 -12.16 -2.81 -4.56
C SER A 60 -10.84 -3.19 -3.90
N VAL A 61 -10.88 -4.11 -2.94
CA VAL A 61 -9.73 -4.37 -2.05
C VAL A 61 -9.32 -5.84 -2.12
N LEU A 62 -8.02 -6.08 -2.28
CA LEU A 62 -7.41 -7.40 -2.18
C LEU A 62 -6.39 -7.41 -1.05
N ARG A 63 -6.46 -8.43 -0.19
CA ARG A 63 -5.39 -8.88 0.69
C ARG A 63 -5.06 -10.33 0.38
N PHE A 64 -3.81 -10.71 0.41
CA PHE A 64 -3.39 -12.06 0.03
C PHE A 64 -2.23 -12.53 0.91
N ASN A 65 -1.99 -13.83 0.91
CA ASN A 65 -0.82 -14.42 1.53
C ASN A 65 0.34 -14.47 0.53
N PHE A 66 1.49 -13.93 0.91
CA PHE A 66 2.73 -14.13 0.14
C PHE A 66 3.06 -15.61 0.03
N ARG A 67 3.96 -15.96 -0.90
CA ARG A 67 4.47 -17.31 -1.10
C ARG A 67 4.86 -17.98 0.22
N GLY A 68 4.60 -19.28 0.34
CA GLY A 68 4.90 -20.08 1.53
C GLY A 68 4.04 -19.79 2.75
N VAL A 69 3.01 -18.92 2.66
CA VAL A 69 2.10 -18.57 3.76
C VAL A 69 0.72 -19.14 3.50
N GLY A 70 0.14 -19.79 4.50
CA GLY A 70 -1.21 -20.37 4.41
C GLY A 70 -1.33 -21.37 3.26
N ARG A 71 -2.20 -21.10 2.29
CA ARG A 71 -2.39 -21.94 1.10
C ARG A 71 -1.64 -21.43 -0.14
N SER A 72 -0.86 -20.36 -0.01
CA SER A 72 0.00 -19.86 -1.07
C SER A 72 1.19 -20.78 -1.27
N GLN A 73 1.45 -21.12 -2.52
CA GLN A 73 2.57 -21.98 -2.93
C GLN A 73 3.89 -21.20 -2.97
N GLY A 74 4.99 -21.92 -3.15
CA GLY A 74 6.34 -21.37 -3.13
C GLY A 74 6.96 -21.32 -1.74
N VAL A 75 8.12 -20.68 -1.65
CA VAL A 75 8.88 -20.51 -0.40
C VAL A 75 9.31 -19.05 -0.26
N TYR A 76 9.50 -18.60 0.99
CA TYR A 76 9.99 -17.26 1.29
C TYR A 76 11.32 -16.97 0.58
N ASP A 77 11.40 -15.82 -0.11
CA ASP A 77 12.53 -15.44 -0.97
C ASP A 77 13.05 -14.02 -0.62
N ALA A 78 13.16 -13.73 0.67
CA ALA A 78 13.78 -12.53 1.23
C ALA A 78 13.31 -11.19 0.62
N GLY A 79 12.12 -11.16 0.02
CA GLY A 79 11.49 -9.99 -0.57
C GLY A 79 11.53 -9.93 -2.09
N VAL A 80 12.41 -10.67 -2.74
CA VAL A 80 12.50 -10.69 -4.22
C VAL A 80 11.27 -11.37 -4.83
N GLY A 81 10.98 -12.56 -4.33
CA GLY A 81 9.81 -13.31 -4.74
C GLY A 81 8.50 -12.67 -4.28
N GLU A 82 8.44 -12.18 -3.05
CA GLU A 82 7.27 -11.52 -2.49
C GLU A 82 6.88 -10.24 -3.25
N LEU A 83 7.88 -9.53 -3.80
CA LEU A 83 7.63 -8.39 -4.68
C LEU A 83 6.98 -8.82 -6.00
N SER A 84 7.40 -9.95 -6.55
CA SER A 84 6.80 -10.54 -7.75
C SER A 84 5.38 -11.05 -7.47
N ASP A 85 5.12 -11.62 -6.28
CA ASP A 85 3.78 -12.00 -5.83
C ASP A 85 2.87 -10.78 -5.71
N ALA A 86 3.37 -9.67 -5.15
CA ALA A 86 2.61 -8.43 -5.03
C ALA A 86 2.26 -7.83 -6.40
N ALA A 87 3.18 -7.93 -7.38
CA ALA A 87 2.91 -7.52 -8.76
C ALA A 87 1.80 -8.38 -9.39
N ALA A 88 1.87 -9.71 -9.26
CA ALA A 88 0.85 -10.62 -9.75
C ALA A 88 -0.52 -10.40 -9.09
N ALA A 89 -0.53 -10.12 -7.76
CA ALA A 89 -1.74 -9.78 -7.03
C ALA A 89 -2.37 -8.47 -7.52
N LEU A 90 -1.56 -7.47 -7.84
CA LEU A 90 -2.03 -6.21 -8.41
C LEU A 90 -2.60 -6.42 -9.83
N ASP A 91 -1.92 -7.19 -10.67
CA ASP A 91 -2.41 -7.54 -12.00
C ASP A 91 -3.76 -8.25 -11.94
N TRP A 92 -3.89 -9.23 -11.06
CA TRP A 92 -5.15 -9.93 -10.82
C TRP A 92 -6.26 -8.95 -10.38
N LEU A 93 -5.97 -8.05 -9.42
CA LEU A 93 -6.93 -7.07 -8.93
C LEU A 93 -7.40 -6.12 -10.04
N GLN A 94 -6.49 -5.68 -10.91
CA GLN A 94 -6.82 -4.84 -12.07
C GLN A 94 -7.65 -5.59 -13.11
N MET A 95 -7.36 -6.85 -13.36
CA MET A 95 -8.14 -7.70 -14.28
C MET A 95 -9.58 -7.89 -13.83
N GLN A 96 -9.82 -7.96 -12.50
CA GLN A 96 -11.18 -8.05 -11.95
C GLN A 96 -11.93 -6.71 -12.00
N ASN A 97 -11.25 -5.58 -12.20
CA ASN A 97 -11.80 -4.24 -12.06
C ASN A 97 -11.32 -3.33 -13.21
N LYS A 98 -11.70 -3.66 -14.44
CA LYS A 98 -11.20 -3.00 -15.67
C LYS A 98 -11.52 -1.51 -15.77
N ASP A 99 -12.56 -1.05 -15.11
CA ASP A 99 -12.99 0.35 -15.14
C ASP A 99 -12.32 1.21 -14.06
N ALA A 100 -11.56 0.59 -13.15
CA ALA A 100 -10.86 1.28 -12.08
C ALA A 100 -9.73 2.16 -12.64
N LYS A 101 -9.70 3.43 -12.23
CA LYS A 101 -8.73 4.43 -12.74
C LYS A 101 -7.59 4.74 -11.77
N THR A 102 -7.67 4.25 -10.54
CA THR A 102 -6.69 4.54 -9.50
C THR A 102 -6.43 3.32 -8.65
N CYS A 103 -5.16 3.13 -8.29
CA CYS A 103 -4.73 2.07 -7.41
C CYS A 103 -3.97 2.64 -6.21
N TRP A 104 -4.14 2.03 -5.05
CA TRP A 104 -3.42 2.31 -3.82
C TRP A 104 -2.74 1.05 -3.31
N ILE A 105 -1.60 1.24 -2.66
CA ILE A 105 -0.91 0.19 -1.92
C ILE A 105 -0.94 0.53 -0.43
N ALA A 106 -1.29 -0.44 0.40
CA ALA A 106 -1.15 -0.30 1.84
C ALA A 106 -0.40 -1.52 2.39
N GLY A 107 0.66 -1.28 3.15
CA GLY A 107 1.48 -2.34 3.71
C GLY A 107 1.83 -2.11 5.16
N TYR A 108 2.05 -3.21 5.88
CA TYR A 108 2.50 -3.20 7.26
C TYR A 108 3.85 -3.91 7.39
N SER A 109 4.78 -3.26 8.08
CA SER A 109 6.12 -3.80 8.36
C SER A 109 6.82 -4.26 7.07
N PHE A 110 7.19 -5.52 6.92
CA PHE A 110 7.74 -6.09 5.68
C PHE A 110 6.85 -5.77 4.45
N GLY A 111 5.53 -5.88 4.58
CA GLY A 111 4.60 -5.53 3.51
C GLY A 111 4.66 -4.05 3.11
N ALA A 112 4.99 -3.16 4.03
CA ALA A 112 5.24 -1.75 3.71
C ALA A 112 6.48 -1.59 2.82
N TRP A 113 7.57 -2.29 3.11
CA TRP A 113 8.78 -2.28 2.30
C TRP A 113 8.56 -2.89 0.90
N ILE A 114 7.82 -4.01 0.79
CA ILE A 114 7.42 -4.58 -0.50
C ILE A 114 6.55 -3.60 -1.29
N GLY A 115 5.57 -2.98 -0.64
CA GLY A 115 4.68 -2.01 -1.29
C GLY A 115 5.42 -0.81 -1.85
N MET A 116 6.40 -0.29 -1.13
CA MET A 116 7.22 0.82 -1.59
C MET A 116 8.17 0.43 -2.74
N GLN A 117 8.64 -0.81 -2.81
CA GLN A 117 9.35 -1.32 -3.99
C GLN A 117 8.41 -1.48 -5.21
N LEU A 118 7.20 -1.98 -4.98
CA LEU A 118 6.19 -2.12 -6.04
C LEU A 118 5.82 -0.75 -6.63
N LEU A 119 5.72 0.28 -5.78
CA LEU A 119 5.46 1.66 -6.17
C LEU A 119 6.45 2.16 -7.25
N MET A 120 7.73 1.79 -7.16
CA MET A 120 8.75 2.17 -8.15
C MET A 120 8.60 1.47 -9.51
N ARG A 121 7.84 0.41 -9.58
CA ARG A 121 7.66 -0.42 -10.79
C ARG A 121 6.28 -0.26 -11.42
N ARG A 122 5.35 0.37 -10.71
CA ARG A 122 3.94 0.45 -11.10
C ARG A 122 3.46 1.92 -11.03
N PRO A 123 3.65 2.68 -12.12
CA PRO A 123 3.36 4.12 -12.17
C PRO A 123 1.86 4.45 -12.04
N GLU A 124 0.99 3.47 -12.20
CA GLU A 124 -0.45 3.62 -11.99
C GLU A 124 -0.85 3.71 -10.51
N ILE A 125 0.05 3.39 -9.58
CA ILE A 125 -0.21 3.52 -8.15
C ILE A 125 -0.26 5.00 -7.78
N ALA A 126 -1.43 5.44 -7.35
CA ALA A 126 -1.73 6.85 -7.10
C ALA A 126 -1.32 7.34 -5.70
N GLY A 127 -1.10 6.43 -4.77
CA GLY A 127 -0.71 6.73 -3.40
C GLY A 127 -0.45 5.48 -2.57
N PHE A 128 0.16 5.66 -1.40
CA PHE A 128 0.50 4.56 -0.52
C PHE A 128 0.20 4.87 0.95
N ILE A 129 0.00 3.80 1.72
CA ILE A 129 -0.02 3.80 3.18
C ILE A 129 1.07 2.83 3.66
N SER A 130 2.00 3.30 4.45
CA SER A 130 3.12 2.53 4.97
C SER A 130 3.07 2.54 6.49
N VAL A 131 2.70 1.40 7.10
CA VAL A 131 2.58 1.27 8.55
C VAL A 131 3.80 0.54 9.09
N ALA A 132 4.50 1.16 10.03
CA ALA A 132 5.73 0.65 10.66
C ALA A 132 6.74 0.07 9.63
N PRO A 133 7.19 0.86 8.63
CA PRO A 133 8.17 0.37 7.65
C PRO A 133 9.50 0.02 8.34
N PRO A 134 10.14 -1.11 8.02
CA PRO A 134 11.35 -1.59 8.71
C PRO A 134 12.61 -0.83 8.27
N ALA A 135 12.62 0.50 8.49
CA ALA A 135 13.67 1.41 8.04
C ALA A 135 15.03 1.24 8.74
N ASN A 136 15.07 0.47 9.85
CA ASN A 136 16.30 0.09 10.55
C ASN A 136 17.01 -1.13 9.95
N THR A 137 16.28 -1.98 9.19
CA THR A 137 16.83 -3.25 8.68
C THR A 137 16.72 -3.42 7.17
N LYS A 138 15.90 -2.59 6.50
CA LYS A 138 15.67 -2.64 5.06
C LYS A 138 16.10 -1.32 4.41
N ASP A 139 16.64 -1.42 3.20
CA ASP A 139 17.00 -0.27 2.40
C ASP A 139 15.76 0.34 1.73
N PHE A 140 15.65 1.67 1.77
CA PHE A 140 14.64 2.49 1.10
C PHE A 140 15.27 3.52 0.15
N MET A 141 16.57 3.42 -0.16
CA MET A 141 17.25 4.37 -1.04
C MET A 141 16.72 4.36 -2.47
N PHE A 142 16.09 3.27 -2.89
CA PHE A 142 15.43 3.18 -4.19
C PHE A 142 14.29 4.19 -4.41
N LEU A 143 13.75 4.80 -3.31
CA LEU A 143 12.70 5.84 -3.37
C LEU A 143 13.25 7.25 -3.69
N ALA A 144 14.23 7.36 -4.54
CA ALA A 144 14.80 8.63 -4.97
C ALA A 144 14.90 8.69 -6.50
N PRO A 145 13.90 9.28 -7.21
CA PRO A 145 12.73 9.99 -6.70
C PRO A 145 11.56 9.06 -6.30
N CYS A 146 10.82 9.42 -5.26
CA CYS A 146 9.59 8.73 -4.89
C CYS A 146 8.47 9.11 -5.90
N PRO A 147 7.78 8.12 -6.50
CA PRO A 147 6.84 8.41 -7.59
C PRO A 147 5.44 8.85 -7.14
N ALA A 148 5.08 8.67 -5.87
CA ALA A 148 3.75 9.01 -5.36
C ALA A 148 3.78 9.58 -3.94
N SER A 149 2.79 10.40 -3.62
CA SER A 149 2.53 10.88 -2.25
C SER A 149 1.93 9.76 -1.39
N GLY A 150 2.17 9.82 -0.09
CA GLY A 150 1.71 8.78 0.82
C GLY A 150 1.66 9.19 2.28
N LEU A 151 1.17 8.27 3.09
CA LEU A 151 1.12 8.38 4.54
C LEU A 151 2.02 7.30 5.15
N ILE A 152 2.92 7.72 6.02
CA ILE A 152 3.74 6.84 6.86
C ILE A 152 3.20 6.92 8.28
N ILE A 153 2.88 5.78 8.87
CA ILE A 153 2.37 5.65 10.24
C ILE A 153 3.37 4.86 11.06
N HIS A 154 3.68 5.31 12.27
CA HIS A 154 4.57 4.60 13.17
C HIS A 154 4.11 4.66 14.62
N GLY A 155 4.50 3.66 15.42
CA GLY A 155 4.25 3.58 16.85
C GLY A 155 5.46 4.09 17.64
N GLY A 156 5.27 5.05 18.55
CA GLY A 156 6.36 5.59 19.37
C GLY A 156 6.88 4.60 20.44
N ALA A 157 6.09 3.58 20.78
CA ALA A 157 6.47 2.49 21.68
C ALA A 157 6.82 1.20 20.91
N ASP A 158 7.19 1.30 19.63
CA ASP A 158 7.63 0.18 18.81
C ASP A 158 9.05 -0.25 19.23
N GLU A 159 9.16 -1.46 19.82
CA GLU A 159 10.44 -2.02 20.28
C GLU A 159 11.23 -2.71 19.16
N GLN A 160 10.61 -2.98 18.01
CA GLN A 160 11.25 -3.66 16.87
C GLN A 160 11.89 -2.67 15.90
N ILE A 161 11.22 -1.55 15.66
CA ILE A 161 11.66 -0.53 14.71
C ILE A 161 11.75 0.82 15.43
N PRO A 162 12.96 1.34 15.67
CA PRO A 162 13.15 2.62 16.34
C PRO A 162 12.47 3.77 15.58
N GLU A 163 11.74 4.62 16.28
CA GLU A 163 11.07 5.79 15.70
C GLU A 163 12.01 6.64 14.85
N ALA A 164 13.23 6.89 15.34
CA ALA A 164 14.22 7.71 14.65
C ALA A 164 14.52 7.24 13.22
N SER A 165 14.50 5.91 12.96
CA SER A 165 14.74 5.37 11.63
C SER A 165 13.59 5.65 10.66
N VAL A 166 12.35 5.60 11.15
CA VAL A 166 11.15 5.87 10.33
C VAL A 166 10.96 7.38 10.13
N CYS A 167 11.24 8.19 11.15
CA CYS A 167 11.26 9.65 11.04
C CYS A 167 12.27 10.10 9.98
N ALA A 168 13.51 9.60 10.03
CA ALA A 168 14.54 9.91 9.03
C ALA A 168 14.12 9.48 7.59
N LEU A 169 13.44 8.36 7.43
CA LEU A 169 12.87 7.95 6.15
C LEU A 169 11.80 8.95 5.68
N ALA A 170 10.87 9.32 6.54
CA ALA A 170 9.80 10.27 6.23
C ALA A 170 10.37 11.65 5.83
N ASP A 171 11.35 12.16 6.58
CA ASP A 171 12.02 13.43 6.29
C ASP A 171 12.72 13.41 4.93
N LYS A 172 13.47 12.34 4.64
CA LYS A 172 14.15 12.14 3.36
C LYS A 172 13.18 12.14 2.17
N LEU A 173 12.02 11.51 2.33
CA LEU A 173 11.00 11.47 1.29
C LEU A 173 10.28 12.81 1.16
N SER A 174 9.98 13.49 2.27
CA SER A 174 9.31 14.81 2.29
C SER A 174 10.16 15.91 1.66
N GLY A 175 11.49 15.78 1.69
CA GLY A 175 12.40 16.71 1.03
C GLY A 175 12.40 16.63 -0.50
N GLN A 176 11.68 15.68 -1.10
CA GLN A 176 11.65 15.50 -2.56
C GLN A 176 10.60 16.38 -3.24
N ARG A 177 10.89 16.82 -4.48
CA ARG A 177 9.96 17.64 -5.26
C ARG A 177 8.75 16.83 -5.73
N ASN A 178 7.59 17.47 -5.76
CA ASN A 178 6.33 16.92 -6.30
C ASN A 178 5.74 15.72 -5.50
N VAL A 179 6.28 15.43 -4.32
CA VAL A 179 5.79 14.40 -3.41
C VAL A 179 5.38 15.04 -2.10
N HIS A 180 4.27 14.59 -1.54
CA HIS A 180 3.82 15.00 -0.22
C HIS A 180 3.71 13.74 0.65
N ILE A 181 4.51 13.70 1.70
CA ILE A 181 4.55 12.60 2.65
C ILE A 181 4.01 13.12 3.99
N ASP A 182 2.88 12.56 4.42
CA ASP A 182 2.39 12.77 5.78
C ASP A 182 3.02 11.72 6.69
N TYR A 183 3.63 12.16 7.79
CA TYR A 183 4.13 11.29 8.85
C TYR A 183 3.24 11.40 10.07
N LYS A 184 2.75 10.25 10.58
CA LYS A 184 1.90 10.19 11.76
C LYS A 184 2.48 9.26 12.81
N LEU A 185 2.90 9.83 13.93
CA LEU A 185 3.35 9.10 15.10
C LEU A 185 2.19 8.87 16.07
N PHE A 186 2.02 7.62 16.51
CA PHE A 186 1.16 7.22 17.61
C PHE A 186 2.04 6.94 18.83
N ALA A 187 2.22 7.92 19.70
CA ALA A 187 3.25 7.93 20.75
C ALA A 187 3.27 6.68 21.64
N HIS A 188 2.11 6.09 21.92
CA HIS A 188 1.98 4.93 22.81
C HIS A 188 1.67 3.61 22.08
N ALA A 189 1.64 3.63 20.75
CA ALA A 189 1.42 2.42 19.97
C ALA A 189 2.70 1.59 19.90
N ASN A 190 2.58 0.29 20.14
CA ASN A 190 3.62 -0.70 19.88
C ASN A 190 3.64 -1.09 18.39
N HIS A 191 4.52 -2.03 18.00
CA HIS A 191 4.64 -2.51 16.64
C HIS A 191 3.30 -2.98 16.05
N GLU A 192 2.50 -3.72 16.82
CA GLU A 192 1.21 -4.32 16.41
C GLU A 192 0.02 -3.36 16.52
N PHE A 193 0.24 -2.12 16.97
CA PHE A 193 -0.82 -1.12 17.18
C PHE A 193 -1.93 -1.62 18.13
N ASP A 194 -1.58 -2.42 19.13
CA ASP A 194 -2.52 -2.86 20.16
C ASP A 194 -3.21 -1.64 20.78
N ASN A 195 -4.53 -1.71 20.92
CA ASN A 195 -5.41 -0.63 21.38
C ASN A 195 -5.45 0.65 20.49
N HIS A 196 -4.67 0.73 19.39
CA HIS A 196 -4.61 1.88 18.49
C HIS A 196 -5.12 1.59 17.07
N LEU A 197 -5.61 0.37 16.79
CA LEU A 197 -6.08 -0.02 15.44
C LEU A 197 -7.23 0.85 14.94
N ARG A 198 -8.14 1.26 15.84
CA ARG A 198 -9.26 2.15 15.50
C ARG A 198 -8.76 3.54 15.08
N ASP A 199 -7.84 4.11 15.84
CA ASP A 199 -7.30 5.45 15.57
C ASP A 199 -6.45 5.45 14.30
N MET A 200 -5.67 4.38 14.08
CA MET A 200 -4.95 4.13 12.83
C MET A 200 -5.92 4.08 11.63
N SER A 201 -7.02 3.33 11.75
CA SER A 201 -8.05 3.24 10.71
C SER A 201 -8.66 4.59 10.37
N LEU A 202 -8.98 5.40 11.39
CA LEU A 202 -9.52 6.76 11.21
C LEU A 202 -8.49 7.65 10.49
N CYS A 203 -7.24 7.65 10.94
CA CYS A 203 -6.15 8.41 10.32
C CYS A 203 -5.96 8.06 8.84
N VAL A 204 -5.93 6.76 8.51
CA VAL A 204 -5.85 6.28 7.12
C VAL A 204 -7.06 6.73 6.32
N GLY A 205 -8.26 6.58 6.88
CA GLY A 205 -9.51 6.97 6.21
C GLY A 205 -9.58 8.46 5.88
N GLU A 206 -9.16 9.32 6.80
CA GLU A 206 -9.09 10.77 6.59
C GLU A 206 -8.07 11.14 5.51
N TYR A 207 -6.87 10.57 5.57
CA TYR A 207 -5.83 10.80 4.58
C TYR A 207 -6.28 10.42 3.16
N VAL A 208 -6.83 9.21 2.99
CA VAL A 208 -7.28 8.72 1.68
C VAL A 208 -8.40 9.60 1.12
N LYS A 209 -9.40 9.98 1.93
CA LYS A 209 -10.48 10.90 1.51
C LYS A 209 -9.93 12.25 1.05
N ALA A 210 -9.02 12.85 1.82
CA ALA A 210 -8.41 14.13 1.48
C ALA A 210 -7.60 14.05 0.18
N ALA A 211 -6.84 12.96 -0.04
CA ALA A 211 -6.07 12.74 -1.25
C ALA A 211 -6.97 12.56 -2.50
N GLN A 212 -8.08 11.83 -2.38
CA GLN A 212 -9.05 11.69 -3.45
C GLN A 212 -9.69 13.04 -3.83
N MET A 213 -10.07 13.88 -2.85
CA MET A 213 -10.64 15.21 -3.10
C MET A 213 -9.67 16.15 -3.83
N LYS A 214 -8.38 16.13 -3.46
CA LYS A 214 -7.33 16.94 -4.12
C LYS A 214 -7.18 16.55 -5.61
N LYS A 215 -7.31 15.28 -5.96
CA LYS A 215 -7.20 14.78 -7.34
C LYS A 215 -8.37 15.26 -8.23
N HIS A 216 -9.58 15.36 -7.69
CA HIS A 216 -10.74 15.86 -8.40
C HIS A 216 -10.72 17.38 -8.64
N ARG A 217 -9.94 18.15 -7.86
CA ARG A 217 -9.83 19.63 -7.96
C ARG A 217 -8.77 20.13 -8.93
N LYS A 218 -7.86 19.28 -9.45
CA LYS A 218 -6.90 19.73 -10.48
C LYS A 218 -7.65 20.03 -11.78
N PRO A 219 -7.63 21.27 -12.32
CA PRO A 219 -8.33 21.61 -13.54
C PRO A 219 -7.77 20.78 -14.70
N LYS A 220 -8.68 20.26 -15.57
CA LYS A 220 -8.28 19.66 -16.84
C LYS A 220 -7.44 20.71 -17.61
N THR A 221 -6.16 20.45 -17.78
CA THR A 221 -5.30 21.28 -18.62
C THR A 221 -5.95 21.42 -19.99
N LYS A 222 -6.27 22.68 -20.38
CA LYS A 222 -6.82 22.98 -21.70
C LYS A 222 -5.88 22.42 -22.76
N ALA A 223 -6.39 21.53 -23.60
CA ALA A 223 -5.69 21.03 -24.76
C ALA A 223 -5.15 22.24 -25.56
N ALA A 224 -3.85 22.27 -25.79
CA ALA A 224 -3.21 23.30 -26.60
C ALA A 224 -3.86 23.31 -27.99
N LYS A 225 -4.48 24.43 -28.36
CA LYS A 225 -4.96 24.67 -29.73
C LYS A 225 -3.77 24.55 -30.68
N LYS A 226 -3.86 23.58 -31.62
CA LYS A 226 -2.94 23.53 -32.75
C LYS A 226 -3.02 24.86 -33.50
N PRO A 227 -1.88 25.49 -33.86
CA PRO A 227 -1.88 26.66 -34.71
C PRO A 227 -2.41 26.26 -36.09
N ALA A 228 -3.26 27.18 -36.67
CA ALA A 228 -3.78 27.04 -38.00
C ALA A 228 -2.65 27.09 -39.05
N PRO A 229 -2.75 26.35 -40.17
CA PRO A 229 -1.77 26.43 -41.23
C PRO A 229 -1.85 27.82 -41.87
N LYS A 230 -0.69 28.44 -42.03
CA LYS A 230 -0.55 29.68 -42.80
C LYS A 230 -0.72 29.34 -44.29
N ALA A 231 -1.63 30.08 -44.93
CA ALA A 231 -1.78 30.11 -46.38
C ALA A 231 -0.60 30.80 -47.06
#